data_6932d2c341dc104d09f1baacf5aee212
#
_entry.id   6932d2c341dc104d09f1baacf5aee212
#
_cell.length_a   1.000
_cell.length_b   1.000
_cell.length_c   1.000
_cell.angle_alpha   90.00
_cell.angle_beta   90.00
_cell.angle_gamma   90.00
#
_symmetry.space_group_name_H-M   'P 1'
#
loop_
_entity.id
_entity.type
_entity.pdbx_description
1 polymer ?
#
loop_
_entity_poly.entity_id
_entity_poly.type
_entity_poly.pdbx_seq_one_letter_code
_entity_poly.pdbx_strand_id
1 'polypeptide(L)' 'SPLEGIAGVGPTRRRALLRHFGGLQEIIRASADDIARVQGISAELAEVIYAHLHA' A
#
# COMPACT_ATOMS: atom_id res chain seq x y z
N SER A 1 -5.03 -9.73 7.39
CA SER A 1 -3.92 -8.89 6.93
C SER A 1 -4.33 -7.43 6.95
N PRO A 2 -3.44 -6.52 7.40
CA PRO A 2 -3.76 -5.09 7.39
C PRO A 2 -4.04 -4.52 6.00
N LEU A 3 -3.58 -5.18 4.94
CA LEU A 3 -3.85 -4.73 3.57
C LEU A 3 -5.19 -5.20 3.06
N GLU A 4 -5.82 -6.16 3.73
CA GLU A 4 -7.15 -6.61 3.36
C GLU A 4 -8.19 -5.63 3.86
N GLY A 5 -9.27 -5.49 3.12
CA GLY A 5 -10.34 -4.59 3.49
C GLY A 5 -10.13 -3.15 3.08
N ILE A 6 -9.01 -2.82 2.45
CA ILE A 6 -8.80 -1.48 1.90
C ILE A 6 -9.50 -1.41 0.55
N ALA A 7 -10.45 -0.47 0.41
CA ALA A 7 -11.13 -0.29 -0.86
C ALA A 7 -10.11 0.09 -1.93
N GLY A 8 -10.15 -0.59 -3.06
CA GLY A 8 -9.21 -0.35 -4.15
C GLY A 8 -7.94 -1.19 -4.11
N VAL A 9 -7.73 -1.96 -3.04
CA VAL A 9 -6.56 -2.84 -2.94
C VAL A 9 -7.02 -4.29 -3.00
N GLY A 10 -6.96 -4.86 -4.20
CA GLY A 10 -7.24 -6.26 -4.41
C GLY A 10 -5.96 -7.09 -4.35
N PRO A 11 -6.07 -8.39 -4.69
CA PRO A 11 -4.91 -9.29 -4.61
C PRO A 11 -3.73 -8.84 -5.46
N THR A 12 -3.97 -8.28 -6.64
CA THR A 12 -2.90 -7.86 -7.53
C THR A 12 -2.11 -6.70 -6.93
N ARG A 13 -2.80 -5.68 -6.43
CA ARG A 13 -2.13 -4.52 -5.83
C ARG A 13 -1.45 -4.90 -4.52
N ARG A 14 -2.08 -5.77 -3.74
CA ARG A 14 -1.48 -6.24 -2.50
C ARG A 14 -0.15 -6.96 -2.78
N ARG A 15 -0.13 -7.84 -3.78
CA ARG A 15 1.10 -8.53 -4.15
C ARG A 15 2.17 -7.56 -4.66
N ALA A 16 1.74 -6.56 -5.44
CA ALA A 16 2.68 -5.56 -5.96
C ALA A 16 3.33 -4.77 -4.82
N LEU A 17 2.54 -4.39 -3.82
CA LEU A 17 3.06 -3.67 -2.65
C LEU A 17 4.06 -4.52 -1.88
N LEU A 18 3.70 -5.78 -1.61
CA LEU A 18 4.57 -6.66 -0.86
C LEU A 18 5.88 -6.94 -1.60
N ARG A 19 5.80 -7.10 -2.92
CA ARG A 19 6.98 -7.33 -3.74
C ARG A 19 7.88 -6.10 -3.79
N HIS A 20 7.29 -4.93 -3.95
CA HIS A 20 8.04 -3.69 -4.06
C HIS A 20 8.79 -3.37 -2.78
N PHE A 21 8.13 -3.52 -1.64
CA PHE A 21 8.71 -3.14 -0.36
C PHE A 21 9.39 -4.29 0.38
N GLY A 22 9.09 -5.51 0.01
CA GLY A 22 9.71 -6.68 0.61
C GLY A 22 8.94 -7.27 1.79
N GLY A 23 7.95 -6.58 2.32
CA GLY A 23 7.15 -7.10 3.42
C GLY A 23 6.23 -6.04 3.99
N LEU A 24 5.34 -6.45 4.89
CA LEU A 24 4.34 -5.56 5.47
C LEU A 24 4.98 -4.46 6.32
N GLN A 25 6.00 -4.80 7.09
CA GLN A 25 6.67 -3.81 7.95
C GLN A 25 7.26 -2.68 7.13
N GLU A 26 7.84 -3.02 5.98
CA GLU A 26 8.41 -2.02 5.09
C GLU A 26 7.34 -1.12 4.49
N ILE A 27 6.16 -1.68 4.19
CA ILE A 27 5.04 -0.87 3.69
C ILE A 27 4.57 0.09 4.78
N ILE A 28 4.46 -0.38 6.02
CA ILE A 28 4.03 0.45 7.15
C ILE A 28 4.98 1.63 7.36
N ARG A 29 6.27 1.42 7.14
CA ARG A 29 7.29 2.47 7.31
C ARG A 29 7.37 3.44 6.15
N ALA A 30 6.79 3.08 5.00
CA ALA A 30 6.88 3.89 3.80
C ALA A 30 5.99 5.12 3.90
N SER A 31 6.38 6.20 3.24
CA SER A 31 5.54 7.37 3.10
C SER A 31 4.46 7.12 2.05
N ALA A 32 3.43 7.96 2.03
CA ALA A 32 2.41 7.88 0.99
C ALA A 32 3.03 8.11 -0.39
N ASP A 33 4.01 9.02 -0.49
CA ASP A 33 4.70 9.27 -1.74
C ASP A 33 5.42 8.02 -2.24
N ASP A 34 6.07 7.29 -1.34
CA ASP A 34 6.75 6.05 -1.71
C ASP A 34 5.76 4.98 -2.14
N ILE A 35 4.63 4.88 -1.45
CA ILE A 35 3.58 3.91 -1.81
C ILE A 35 3.04 4.23 -3.20
N ALA A 36 2.91 5.51 -3.55
CA ALA A 36 2.40 5.93 -4.85
C ALA A 36 3.34 5.56 -6.01
N ARG A 37 4.59 5.22 -5.73
CA ARG A 37 5.54 4.79 -6.77
C ARG A 37 5.29 3.37 -7.25
N VAL A 38 4.52 2.59 -6.50
CA VAL A 38 4.19 1.23 -6.91
C VAL A 38 3.26 1.29 -8.11
N GLN A 39 3.58 0.52 -9.14
CA GLN A 39 2.79 0.51 -10.36
C GLN A 39 1.35 0.12 -10.05
N GLY A 40 0.41 0.89 -10.55
CA GLY A 40 -1.01 0.63 -10.34
C GLY A 40 -1.59 1.33 -9.12
N ILE A 41 -0.76 2.07 -8.36
CA ILE A 41 -1.21 2.78 -7.16
C ILE A 41 -1.19 4.27 -7.46
N SER A 42 -2.37 4.90 -7.46
CA SER A 42 -2.48 6.35 -7.63
C SER A 42 -2.08 7.07 -6.35
N ALA A 43 -1.86 8.39 -6.46
CA ALA A 43 -1.55 9.21 -5.29
C ALA A 43 -2.69 9.14 -4.27
N GLU A 44 -3.93 9.18 -4.74
CA GLU A 44 -5.11 9.10 -3.86
C GLU A 44 -5.17 7.76 -3.15
N LEU A 45 -4.94 6.66 -3.89
CA LEU A 45 -4.96 5.34 -3.29
C LEU A 45 -3.83 5.18 -2.29
N ALA A 46 -2.66 5.75 -2.57
CA ALA A 46 -1.52 5.70 -1.65
C ALA A 46 -1.87 6.39 -0.33
N GLU A 47 -2.59 7.51 -0.38
CA GLU A 47 -3.02 8.19 0.84
C GLU A 47 -3.99 7.33 1.64
N VAL A 48 -4.92 6.66 0.96
CA VAL A 48 -5.86 5.76 1.63
C VAL A 48 -5.12 4.61 2.30
N ILE A 49 -4.16 4.01 1.60
CA ILE A 49 -3.36 2.92 2.15
C ILE A 49 -2.58 3.39 3.38
N TYR A 50 -1.92 4.52 3.26
CA TYR A 50 -1.13 5.09 4.35
C TYR A 50 -2.00 5.33 5.59
N ALA A 51 -3.14 5.98 5.39
CA ALA A 51 -4.05 6.28 6.49
C ALA A 51 -4.56 5.00 7.16
N HIS A 52 -4.88 3.99 6.35
CA HIS A 52 -5.39 2.72 6.87
C HIS A 52 -4.34 2.01 7.72
N LEU A 53 -3.08 2.02 7.28
CA LEU A 53 -1.99 1.36 7.99
C LEU A 53 -1.59 2.08 9.28
N HIS A 54 -1.88 3.37 9.35
CA HIS A 54 -1.51 4.19 10.51
C HIS A 54 -2.72 4.63 11.35
N ALA A 55 -3.84 4.00 11.11
CA ALA A 55 -5.06 4.31 11.88
C ALA A 55 -4.93 3.88 13.33
#